data_9e0e309a3f07845187f13d2758a32978
#
_entry.id   9e0e309a3f07845187f13d2758a32978
#
_cell.length_a   1.000
_cell.length_b   1.000
_cell.length_c   1.000
_cell.angle_alpha   90.00
_cell.angle_beta   90.00
_cell.angle_gamma   90.00
#
_symmetry.space_group_name_H-M   'P 1'
#
loop_
_entity.id
_entity.type
_entity.pdbx_description
1 polymer ?
#
loop_
_entity_poly.entity_id
_entity_poly.type
_entity_poly.pdbx_seq_one_letter_code
_entity_poly.pdbx_strand_id
1 'polypeptide(L)'
;LIFVEVALCLDIPKSIQEVIKIDREEIDVEDANTAIFYSISNCHNGLLGISFGNFLIKKVAKNLKRELPALNQFQTLSPLPSLMKWMEEYAPITFERCSDKNCSDDELMKQSIRYLTESDRADGMPNDPVARFHVGNGASLERINLHADPSEKGQLQSYGIMANYLYDLD
;
A
#
# COMPACT_ATOMS: atom_id res chain seq x y z
N LEU A 1 -17.81 9.76 8.13
CA LEU A 1 -17.91 8.97 6.92
C LEU A 1 -16.52 8.47 6.54
N ILE A 2 -16.39 7.19 6.20
CA ILE A 2 -15.15 6.58 5.70
C ILE A 2 -15.40 6.21 4.25
N PHE A 3 -14.52 6.64 3.36
CA PHE A 3 -14.52 6.25 1.97
C PHE A 3 -13.47 5.17 1.74
N VAL A 4 -13.83 4.18 0.93
CA VAL A 4 -12.93 3.15 0.44
C VAL A 4 -13.03 3.16 -1.07
N GLU A 5 -11.92 3.42 -1.74
CA GLU A 5 -11.84 3.43 -3.19
C GLU A 5 -11.17 2.13 -3.64
N VAL A 6 -11.84 1.44 -4.56
CA VAL A 6 -11.42 0.13 -5.06
C VAL A 6 -11.38 0.17 -6.58
N ALA A 7 -10.29 -0.29 -7.16
CA ALA A 7 -10.16 -0.52 -8.59
C ALA A 7 -10.27 -2.03 -8.89
N LEU A 8 -11.04 -2.36 -9.93
CA LEU A 8 -11.06 -3.70 -10.49
C LEU A 8 -9.98 -3.82 -11.56
N CYS A 9 -9.20 -4.90 -11.52
CA CYS A 9 -8.05 -5.12 -12.38
C CYS A 9 -8.01 -6.57 -12.87
N LEU A 10 -7.36 -6.80 -14.02
CA LEU A 10 -7.02 -8.14 -14.50
C LEU A 10 -5.89 -8.75 -13.69
N ASP A 11 -4.92 -7.93 -13.31
CA ASP A 11 -3.73 -8.31 -12.55
C ASP A 11 -3.45 -7.31 -11.42
N ILE A 12 -2.50 -7.64 -10.56
CA ILE A 12 -2.06 -6.77 -9.46
C ILE A 12 -1.22 -5.63 -10.03
N PRO A 13 -1.69 -4.36 -9.98
CA PRO A 13 -0.96 -3.21 -10.51
C PRO A 13 0.33 -2.98 -9.73
N LYS A 14 1.35 -2.48 -10.43
CA LYS A 14 2.67 -2.16 -9.88
C LYS A 14 2.81 -0.68 -9.53
N SER A 15 1.95 0.17 -10.09
CA SER A 15 1.98 1.61 -9.84
C SER A 15 0.58 2.18 -9.65
N ILE A 16 0.53 3.31 -8.95
CA ILE A 16 -0.73 4.02 -8.75
C ILE A 16 -1.30 4.57 -10.07
N GLN A 17 -0.44 4.86 -11.03
CA GLN A 17 -0.86 5.36 -12.34
C GLN A 17 -1.66 4.31 -13.14
N GLU A 18 -1.36 3.03 -12.99
CA GLU A 18 -2.16 1.95 -13.59
C GLU A 18 -3.60 1.93 -13.06
N VAL A 19 -3.82 2.50 -11.89
CA VAL A 19 -5.13 2.52 -11.21
C VAL A 19 -5.92 3.78 -11.49
N ILE A 20 -5.25 4.97 -11.41
CA ILE A 20 -5.94 6.27 -11.41
C ILE A 20 -5.88 7.02 -12.75
N LYS A 21 -5.20 6.49 -13.75
CA LYS A 21 -5.05 7.16 -15.06
C LYS A 21 -6.42 7.32 -15.73
N ILE A 22 -6.73 8.55 -16.21
CA ILE A 22 -8.05 8.89 -16.79
C ILE A 22 -8.31 8.11 -18.08
N ASP A 23 -7.27 7.88 -18.89
CA ASP A 23 -7.31 7.16 -20.16
C ASP A 23 -6.95 5.66 -20.01
N ARG A 24 -7.15 5.12 -18.81
CA ARG A 24 -6.99 3.71 -18.55
C ARG A 24 -7.96 2.90 -19.42
N GLU A 25 -7.46 1.84 -20.02
CA GLU A 25 -8.28 0.89 -20.76
C GLU A 25 -9.39 0.33 -19.84
N GLU A 26 -10.63 0.43 -20.28
CA GLU A 26 -11.77 -0.14 -19.55
C GLU A 26 -11.73 -1.66 -19.70
N ILE A 27 -11.99 -2.35 -18.61
CA ILE A 27 -12.14 -3.81 -18.60
C ILE A 27 -13.57 -4.17 -18.25
N ASP A 28 -14.04 -5.27 -18.79
CA ASP A 28 -15.32 -5.81 -18.35
C ASP A 28 -15.22 -6.28 -16.91
N VAL A 29 -16.24 -5.94 -16.11
CA VAL A 29 -16.28 -6.26 -14.68
C VAL A 29 -16.19 -7.77 -14.45
N GLU A 30 -16.74 -8.56 -15.37
CA GLU A 30 -16.74 -10.02 -15.31
C GLU A 30 -15.35 -10.64 -15.55
N ASP A 31 -14.45 -9.92 -16.23
CA ASP A 31 -13.07 -10.35 -16.49
C ASP A 31 -12.13 -9.99 -15.33
N ALA A 32 -12.54 -9.08 -14.45
CA ALA A 32 -11.73 -8.68 -13.31
C ALA A 32 -11.51 -9.84 -12.34
N ASN A 33 -10.25 -10.12 -12.03
CA ASN A 33 -9.89 -11.12 -11.01
C ASN A 33 -9.35 -10.50 -9.71
N THR A 34 -8.99 -9.23 -9.74
CA THR A 34 -8.29 -8.53 -8.64
C THR A 34 -9.03 -7.25 -8.24
N ALA A 35 -9.26 -7.08 -6.94
CA ALA A 35 -9.76 -5.85 -6.33
C ALA A 35 -8.62 -5.15 -5.58
N ILE A 36 -8.28 -3.92 -6.01
CA ILE A 36 -7.20 -3.12 -5.42
C ILE A 36 -7.78 -1.98 -4.60
N PHE A 37 -7.56 -2.01 -3.30
CA PHE A 37 -7.86 -0.94 -2.36
C PHE A 37 -6.72 0.08 -2.40
N TYR A 38 -6.93 1.23 -3.02
CA TYR A 38 -5.87 2.22 -3.22
C TYR A 38 -6.07 3.50 -2.41
N SER A 39 -7.27 3.71 -1.85
CA SER A 39 -7.55 4.85 -0.99
C SER A 39 -8.53 4.46 0.12
N ILE A 40 -8.16 4.79 1.35
CA ILE A 40 -9.03 4.66 2.52
C ILE A 40 -8.93 5.97 3.27
N SER A 41 -9.99 6.78 3.22
CA SER A 41 -9.99 8.10 3.83
C SER A 41 -11.06 8.23 4.91
N ASN A 42 -10.69 8.86 6.01
CA ASN A 42 -11.58 9.19 7.10
C ASN A 42 -11.88 10.68 7.07
N CYS A 43 -13.13 11.05 6.87
CA CYS A 43 -13.57 12.44 6.74
C CYS A 43 -13.98 13.09 8.05
N HIS A 44 -13.88 12.40 9.19
CA HIS A 44 -14.27 12.93 10.49
C HIS A 44 -13.14 12.83 11.52
N ASN A 45 -12.72 13.97 12.07
CA ASN A 45 -11.73 14.04 13.14
C ASN A 45 -12.15 13.23 14.39
N GLY A 46 -13.45 13.11 14.66
CA GLY A 46 -13.99 12.32 15.79
C GLY A 46 -13.83 10.79 15.63
N LEU A 47 -13.35 10.31 14.48
CA LEU A 47 -13.04 8.90 14.24
C LEU A 47 -11.52 8.61 14.30
N LEU A 48 -10.72 9.62 14.62
CA LEU A 48 -9.27 9.43 14.82
C LEU A 48 -9.03 8.47 15.99
N GLY A 49 -8.23 7.43 15.76
CA GLY A 49 -7.91 6.43 16.78
C GLY A 49 -8.92 5.28 16.91
N ILE A 50 -10.07 5.33 16.24
CA ILE A 50 -11.01 4.20 16.21
C ILE A 50 -10.64 3.28 15.04
N SER A 51 -10.32 2.02 15.33
CA SER A 51 -9.87 1.01 14.34
C SER A 51 -11.05 0.44 13.52
N PHE A 52 -11.76 1.31 12.79
CA PHE A 52 -12.83 0.86 11.89
C PHE A 52 -12.28 0.22 10.59
N GLY A 53 -11.05 0.56 10.20
CA GLY A 53 -10.46 0.08 8.95
C GLY A 53 -10.34 -1.43 8.88
N ASN A 54 -10.10 -2.07 10.03
CA ASN A 54 -10.00 -3.51 10.16
C ASN A 54 -11.24 -4.24 9.64
N PHE A 55 -12.40 -3.81 10.11
CA PHE A 55 -13.67 -4.41 9.73
C PHE A 55 -14.12 -3.99 8.33
N LEU A 56 -13.79 -2.75 7.93
CA LEU A 56 -14.33 -2.16 6.70
C LEU A 56 -13.72 -2.80 5.44
N ILE A 57 -12.39 -2.96 5.36
CA ILE A 57 -11.73 -3.57 4.20
C ILE A 57 -12.25 -4.99 4.00
N LYS A 58 -12.23 -5.81 5.06
CA LYS A 58 -12.70 -7.20 4.99
C LYS A 58 -14.19 -7.29 4.63
N LYS A 59 -15.01 -6.36 5.12
CA LYS A 59 -16.44 -6.31 4.77
C LYS A 59 -16.66 -5.94 3.30
N VAL A 60 -15.94 -4.92 2.80
CA VAL A 60 -16.01 -4.53 1.39
C VAL A 60 -15.52 -5.66 0.51
N ALA A 61 -14.38 -6.29 0.84
CA ALA A 61 -13.83 -7.41 0.09
C ALA A 61 -14.81 -8.61 0.03
N LYS A 62 -15.45 -8.97 1.16
CA LYS A 62 -16.47 -10.03 1.20
C LYS A 62 -17.72 -9.68 0.39
N ASN A 63 -18.14 -8.42 0.39
CA ASN A 63 -19.26 -7.96 -0.44
C ASN A 63 -18.90 -8.05 -1.94
N LEU A 64 -17.72 -7.56 -2.32
CA LEU A 64 -17.23 -7.65 -3.69
C LEU A 64 -17.13 -9.12 -4.16
N LYS A 65 -16.56 -10.00 -3.34
CA LYS A 65 -16.49 -11.45 -3.67
C LYS A 65 -17.86 -12.08 -3.91
N ARG A 66 -18.86 -11.65 -3.14
CA ARG A 66 -20.23 -12.16 -3.32
C ARG A 66 -20.89 -11.62 -4.59
N GLU A 67 -20.66 -10.36 -4.94
CA GLU A 67 -21.23 -9.71 -6.12
C GLU A 67 -20.48 -10.06 -7.39
N LEU A 68 -19.15 -10.24 -7.29
CA LEU A 68 -18.24 -10.54 -8.39
C LEU A 68 -17.43 -11.82 -8.05
N PRO A 69 -18.00 -13.02 -8.27
CA PRO A 69 -17.37 -14.29 -7.89
C PRO A 69 -16.04 -14.58 -8.60
N ALA A 70 -15.76 -13.93 -9.74
CA ALA A 70 -14.49 -14.04 -10.46
C ALA A 70 -13.31 -13.42 -9.68
N LEU A 71 -13.57 -12.43 -8.81
CA LEU A 71 -12.53 -11.84 -7.97
C LEU A 71 -11.94 -12.88 -7.02
N ASN A 72 -10.64 -13.09 -7.10
CA ASN A 72 -9.91 -14.04 -6.25
C ASN A 72 -8.71 -13.39 -5.53
N GLN A 73 -8.38 -12.14 -5.87
CA GLN A 73 -7.31 -11.36 -5.24
C GLN A 73 -7.89 -10.08 -4.62
N PHE A 74 -7.63 -9.87 -3.34
CA PHE A 74 -8.01 -8.67 -2.61
C PHE A 74 -6.76 -8.06 -2.01
N GLN A 75 -6.23 -7.02 -2.65
CA GLN A 75 -4.96 -6.42 -2.26
C GLN A 75 -5.08 -4.91 -2.11
N THR A 76 -4.13 -4.31 -1.44
CA THR A 76 -3.97 -2.86 -1.42
C THR A 76 -2.86 -2.43 -2.36
N LEU A 77 -2.84 -1.15 -2.70
CA LEU A 77 -1.66 -0.44 -3.21
C LEU A 77 -1.45 0.76 -2.30
N SER A 78 -0.52 0.64 -1.39
CA SER A 78 -0.39 1.51 -0.21
C SER A 78 0.94 2.24 -0.18
N PRO A 79 0.96 3.54 0.20
CA PRO A 79 2.21 4.30 0.36
C PRO A 79 3.01 3.84 1.59
N LEU A 80 4.29 4.22 1.62
CA LEU A 80 5.18 4.10 2.79
C LEU A 80 5.51 5.51 3.32
N PRO A 81 4.62 6.15 4.09
CA PRO A 81 4.70 7.59 4.34
C PRO A 81 5.90 8.05 5.16
N SER A 82 6.61 7.14 5.80
CA SER A 82 7.74 7.47 6.68
C SER A 82 9.06 6.81 6.26
N LEU A 83 9.13 6.18 5.09
CA LEU A 83 10.33 5.48 4.65
C LEU A 83 11.54 6.41 4.53
N MET A 84 11.40 7.57 3.86
CA MET A 84 12.53 8.50 3.70
C MET A 84 13.01 9.06 5.03
N LYS A 85 12.10 9.37 5.96
CA LYS A 85 12.46 9.80 7.31
C LYS A 85 13.19 8.70 8.09
N TRP A 86 12.76 7.46 7.96
CA TRP A 86 13.44 6.32 8.57
C TRP A 86 14.82 6.10 7.96
N MET A 87 14.97 6.24 6.63
CA MET A 87 16.27 6.12 5.95
C MET A 87 17.24 7.22 6.40
N GLU A 88 16.78 8.46 6.61
CA GLU A 88 17.59 9.54 7.14
C GLU A 88 18.22 9.18 8.49
N GLU A 89 17.46 8.51 9.35
CA GLU A 89 17.89 8.12 10.70
C GLU A 89 18.73 6.83 10.72
N TYR A 90 18.29 5.79 10.00
CA TYR A 90 18.86 4.43 10.12
C TYR A 90 19.69 3.97 8.92
N ALA A 91 19.68 4.69 7.81
CA ALA A 91 20.44 4.40 6.60
C ALA A 91 20.94 5.68 5.91
N PRO A 92 21.62 6.62 6.62
CA PRO A 92 21.93 7.97 6.14
C PRO A 92 22.72 7.99 4.82
N ILE A 93 23.63 7.05 4.60
CA ILE A 93 24.41 6.95 3.35
C ILE A 93 23.46 6.69 2.16
N THR A 94 22.51 5.77 2.32
CA THR A 94 21.54 5.48 1.26
C THR A 94 20.59 6.65 1.08
N PHE A 95 20.17 7.30 2.17
CA PHE A 95 19.30 8.48 2.12
C PHE A 95 19.95 9.63 1.33
N GLU A 96 21.22 9.97 1.58
CA GLU A 96 21.98 10.98 0.83
C GLU A 96 22.07 10.63 -0.65
N ARG A 97 22.39 9.37 -0.99
CA ARG A 97 22.45 8.91 -2.38
C ARG A 97 21.12 9.02 -3.10
N CYS A 98 20.00 8.69 -2.42
CA CYS A 98 18.66 8.85 -2.98
C CYS A 98 18.30 10.32 -3.18
N SER A 99 18.67 11.18 -2.23
CA SER A 99 18.45 12.63 -2.34
C SER A 99 19.20 13.23 -3.54
N ASP A 100 20.40 12.71 -3.83
CA ASP A 100 21.23 13.09 -5.00
C ASP A 100 20.82 12.35 -6.28
N LYS A 101 19.75 11.57 -6.27
CA LYS A 101 19.28 10.73 -7.38
C LYS A 101 20.30 9.69 -7.88
N ASN A 102 21.18 9.24 -7.00
CA ASN A 102 22.23 8.24 -7.26
C ASN A 102 21.97 6.91 -6.51
N CYS A 103 20.73 6.66 -6.12
CA CYS A 103 20.32 5.44 -5.43
C CYS A 103 19.99 4.34 -6.45
N SER A 104 20.53 3.15 -6.27
CA SER A 104 20.16 2.00 -7.10
C SER A 104 18.86 1.35 -6.60
N ASP A 105 18.17 0.66 -7.51
CA ASP A 105 16.95 -0.09 -7.18
C ASP A 105 17.21 -1.17 -6.13
N ASP A 106 18.37 -1.82 -6.17
CA ASP A 106 18.77 -2.83 -5.18
C ASP A 106 18.93 -2.23 -3.77
N GLU A 107 19.50 -1.03 -3.67
CA GLU A 107 19.63 -0.34 -2.38
C GLU A 107 18.27 0.10 -1.86
N LEU A 108 17.42 0.65 -2.72
CA LEU A 108 16.05 1.03 -2.37
C LEU A 108 15.25 -0.19 -1.90
N MET A 109 15.30 -1.29 -2.62
CA MET A 109 14.61 -2.53 -2.27
C MET A 109 15.11 -3.05 -0.92
N LYS A 110 16.41 -3.10 -0.72
CA LYS A 110 17.02 -3.56 0.56
C LYS A 110 16.55 -2.72 1.75
N GLN A 111 16.56 -1.39 1.63
CA GLN A 111 16.11 -0.54 2.74
C GLN A 111 14.61 -0.62 2.95
N SER A 112 13.82 -0.76 1.89
CA SER A 112 12.37 -0.95 1.99
C SER A 112 12.01 -2.26 2.71
N ILE A 113 12.70 -3.35 2.41
CA ILE A 113 12.54 -4.63 3.11
C ILE A 113 12.87 -4.44 4.60
N ARG A 114 14.01 -3.86 4.94
CA ARG A 114 14.41 -3.62 6.33
C ARG A 114 13.35 -2.78 7.06
N TYR A 115 12.92 -1.67 6.47
CA TYR A 115 11.91 -0.79 7.04
C TYR A 115 10.59 -1.49 7.35
N LEU A 116 10.17 -2.41 6.49
CA LEU A 116 8.89 -3.10 6.62
C LEU A 116 8.96 -4.36 7.51
N THR A 117 10.13 -4.97 7.66
CA THR A 117 10.30 -6.26 8.35
C THR A 117 11.07 -6.16 9.66
N GLU A 118 12.01 -5.21 9.80
CA GLU A 118 12.72 -4.96 11.05
C GLU A 118 11.86 -4.02 11.92
N SER A 119 11.69 -4.36 13.19
CA SER A 119 10.90 -3.56 14.12
C SER A 119 11.66 -3.30 15.41
N ASP A 120 11.77 -2.02 15.77
CA ASP A 120 12.28 -1.58 17.08
C ASP A 120 11.15 -1.45 18.13
N ARG A 121 9.93 -1.78 17.74
CA ARG A 121 8.76 -1.67 18.59
C ARG A 121 8.63 -2.86 19.53
N ALA A 122 8.23 -2.60 20.77
CA ALA A 122 8.01 -3.64 21.79
C ALA A 122 6.91 -4.64 21.41
N ASP A 123 5.98 -4.25 20.54
CA ASP A 123 4.89 -5.11 20.05
C ASP A 123 5.28 -5.95 18.81
N GLY A 124 6.51 -5.81 18.30
CA GLY A 124 7.01 -6.51 17.11
C GLY A 124 6.32 -6.12 15.79
N MET A 125 5.42 -5.13 15.81
CA MET A 125 4.70 -4.68 14.63
C MET A 125 5.59 -3.77 13.76
N PRO A 126 5.34 -3.69 12.43
CA PRO A 126 6.12 -2.83 11.54
C PRO A 126 6.25 -1.38 12.01
N ASN A 127 7.41 -0.77 11.75
CA ASN A 127 7.64 0.65 12.04
C ASN A 127 6.76 1.57 11.19
N ASP A 128 6.48 1.19 9.94
CA ASP A 128 5.58 1.93 9.07
C ASP A 128 4.14 1.92 9.59
N PRO A 129 3.47 3.09 9.72
CA PRO A 129 2.09 3.15 10.24
C PRO A 129 1.06 2.49 9.31
N VAL A 130 1.28 2.51 7.99
CA VAL A 130 0.38 1.90 7.01
C VAL A 130 0.59 0.38 7.00
N ALA A 131 1.84 -0.09 7.03
CA ALA A 131 2.15 -1.51 7.19
C ALA A 131 1.55 -2.07 8.48
N ARG A 132 1.75 -1.36 9.59
CA ARG A 132 1.18 -1.74 10.89
C ARG A 132 -0.34 -1.83 10.86
N PHE A 133 -1.01 -0.89 10.18
CA PHE A 133 -2.45 -0.93 10.00
C PHE A 133 -2.88 -2.18 9.23
N HIS A 134 -2.28 -2.49 8.09
CA HIS A 134 -2.68 -3.64 7.27
C HIS A 134 -2.33 -4.98 7.92
N VAL A 135 -1.10 -5.13 8.45
CA VAL A 135 -0.68 -6.34 9.16
C VAL A 135 -1.51 -6.56 10.43
N GLY A 136 -1.77 -5.49 11.20
CA GLY A 136 -2.66 -5.54 12.38
C GLY A 136 -4.11 -5.93 12.02
N ASN A 137 -4.50 -5.76 10.77
CA ASN A 137 -5.78 -6.17 10.22
C ASN A 137 -5.76 -7.60 9.63
N GLY A 138 -4.64 -8.31 9.78
CA GLY A 138 -4.46 -9.67 9.33
C GLY A 138 -4.18 -9.78 7.82
N ALA A 139 -3.69 -8.71 7.20
CA ALA A 139 -3.14 -8.79 5.86
C ALA A 139 -1.66 -9.20 5.91
N SER A 140 -1.16 -9.83 4.85
CA SER A 140 0.26 -10.10 4.64
C SER A 140 0.89 -9.10 3.67
N LEU A 141 2.16 -8.75 3.90
CA LEU A 141 2.94 -8.02 2.91
C LEU A 141 3.21 -8.93 1.72
N GLU A 142 2.73 -8.57 0.54
CA GLU A 142 2.82 -9.38 -0.67
C GLU A 142 3.94 -8.92 -1.60
N ARG A 143 4.05 -7.60 -1.80
CA ARG A 143 5.01 -7.05 -2.76
C ARG A 143 5.40 -5.62 -2.43
N ILE A 144 6.66 -5.29 -2.71
CA ILE A 144 7.19 -3.92 -2.72
C ILE A 144 7.37 -3.50 -4.18
N ASN A 145 6.82 -2.35 -4.54
CA ASN A 145 6.89 -1.80 -5.90
C ASN A 145 7.74 -0.54 -5.88
N LEU A 146 8.87 -0.57 -6.57
CA LEU A 146 9.70 0.60 -6.80
C LEU A 146 9.05 1.50 -7.87
N HIS A 147 9.28 2.80 -7.79
CA HIS A 147 8.79 3.80 -8.76
C HIS A 147 7.26 3.76 -8.97
N ALA A 148 6.51 3.32 -7.96
CA ALA A 148 5.07 3.08 -8.05
C ALA A 148 4.23 4.35 -7.91
N ASP A 149 4.75 5.38 -7.24
CA ASP A 149 4.11 6.69 -7.09
C ASP A 149 5.03 7.82 -7.57
N PRO A 150 4.83 8.33 -8.80
CA PRO A 150 5.64 9.43 -9.35
C PRO A 150 5.25 10.81 -8.81
N SER A 151 4.23 10.92 -7.95
CA SER A 151 3.81 12.20 -7.39
C SER A 151 4.92 12.81 -6.52
N GLU A 152 4.93 14.14 -6.41
CA GLU A 152 5.86 14.86 -5.53
C GLU A 152 5.78 14.33 -4.08
N LYS A 153 4.56 14.07 -3.60
CA LYS A 153 4.33 13.51 -2.27
C LYS A 153 4.93 12.11 -2.15
N GLY A 154 4.71 11.22 -3.13
CA GLY A 154 5.27 9.87 -3.15
C GLY A 154 6.79 9.89 -3.14
N GLN A 155 7.39 10.77 -3.96
CA GLN A 155 8.85 10.94 -4.00
C GLN A 155 9.42 11.41 -2.66
N LEU A 156 8.81 12.41 -2.02
CA LEU A 156 9.26 12.94 -0.73
C LEU A 156 9.10 11.93 0.42
N GLN A 157 8.06 11.12 0.41
CA GLN A 157 7.74 10.21 1.51
C GLN A 157 8.47 8.86 1.41
N SER A 158 8.62 8.33 0.18
CA SER A 158 9.10 6.97 -0.02
C SER A 158 9.97 6.77 -1.26
N TYR A 159 10.45 7.84 -1.91
CA TYR A 159 11.11 7.76 -3.21
C TYR A 159 10.23 7.04 -4.26
N GLY A 160 8.90 7.26 -4.17
CA GLY A 160 7.91 6.66 -5.04
C GLY A 160 7.61 5.18 -4.80
N ILE A 161 8.07 4.62 -3.67
CA ILE A 161 7.85 3.21 -3.35
C ILE A 161 6.47 3.02 -2.73
N MET A 162 5.77 1.95 -3.15
CA MET A 162 4.50 1.50 -2.59
C MET A 162 4.53 0.01 -2.27
N ALA A 163 3.62 -0.45 -1.43
CA ALA A 163 3.49 -1.86 -1.05
C ALA A 163 2.07 -2.40 -1.33
N ASN A 164 1.99 -3.66 -1.74
CA ASN A 164 0.76 -4.42 -1.79
C ASN A 164 0.62 -5.26 -0.52
N TYR A 165 -0.53 -5.20 0.12
CA TYR A 165 -0.93 -6.06 1.23
C TYR A 165 -2.09 -6.95 0.78
N LEU A 166 -1.94 -8.26 0.94
CA LEU A 166 -2.94 -9.26 0.59
C LEU A 166 -3.90 -9.47 1.77
N TYR A 167 -5.18 -9.37 1.50
CA TYR A 167 -6.26 -9.77 2.40
C TYR A 167 -6.81 -11.14 1.99
N ASP A 168 -6.44 -12.17 2.73
CA ASP A 168 -7.06 -13.48 2.62
C ASP A 168 -8.47 -13.42 3.24
N LEU A 169 -9.47 -13.97 2.53
CA LEU A 169 -10.87 -13.97 2.96
C LEU A 169 -11.33 -15.31 3.53
N ASP A 170 -10.46 -16.33 3.51
CA ASP A 170 -10.75 -17.67 4.04
C ASP A 170 -10.66 -17.72 5.57
#